data_7f1dafadf47a5763bf136129843a3b27
#
_entry.id   7f1dafadf47a5763bf136129843a3b27
#
_cell.length_a   1.000
_cell.length_b   1.000
_cell.length_c   1.000
_cell.angle_alpha   90.00
_cell.angle_beta   90.00
_cell.angle_gamma   90.00
#
_symmetry.space_group_name_H-M   'P 1'
#
loop_
_entity.id
_entity.type
_entity.pdbx_description
1 polymer ?
#
loop_
_entity_poly.entity_id
_entity_poly.type
_entity_poly.pdbx_seq_one_letter_code
_entity_poly.pdbx_strand_id
1 'polypeptide(L)'
;MEQSFPLAQSLAAMAAISMLPVIAVIATSFTKISVVLLIVRNAIGIQQTPPNLLVFAIAIVLSAFVMNPVLQNSWQLLLAHSGDFGTVSGMADGMIKVAAPLKDFMLKFSDAEVRDFFVQASQKIWANAPATPIASDNITVLTPSFLVSELTRAFEIGFLIYLPFLMIDFAVSAILVALGMQMMSPTVVSTPLKLLLFVSIDGWRRLLEGLVLSYAQ
;
A
#
# COMPACT_ATOMS: atom_id res chain seq x y z
N MET A 1 -10.34 -23.09 37.80
CA MET A 1 -11.45 -22.42 37.11
C MET A 1 -11.04 -22.30 35.63
N GLU A 2 -11.42 -23.28 34.84
CA GLU A 2 -11.26 -23.21 33.39
C GLU A 2 -12.20 -22.11 32.86
N GLN A 3 -11.64 -21.01 32.41
CA GLN A 3 -12.41 -20.03 31.65
C GLN A 3 -12.67 -20.67 30.28
N SER A 4 -13.80 -21.34 30.16
CA SER A 4 -14.35 -21.71 28.86
C SER A 4 -14.61 -20.41 28.11
N PHE A 5 -13.69 -20.00 27.24
CA PHE A 5 -13.97 -18.94 26.24
C PHE A 5 -15.22 -19.37 25.50
N PRO A 6 -16.32 -18.63 25.55
CA PRO A 6 -17.51 -19.03 24.83
C PRO A 6 -17.14 -19.17 23.34
N LEU A 7 -17.58 -20.25 22.73
CA LEU A 7 -17.29 -20.61 21.33
C LEU A 7 -17.46 -19.41 20.37
N ALA A 8 -18.42 -18.54 20.63
CA ALA A 8 -18.65 -17.32 19.87
C ALA A 8 -17.48 -16.33 19.94
N GLN A 9 -16.81 -16.19 21.09
CA GLN A 9 -15.66 -15.28 21.24
C GLN A 9 -14.43 -15.84 20.52
N SER A 10 -14.19 -17.13 20.59
CA SER A 10 -13.07 -17.75 19.88
C SER A 10 -13.25 -17.71 18.37
N LEU A 11 -14.47 -17.93 17.87
CA LEU A 11 -14.79 -17.79 16.44
C LEU A 11 -14.65 -16.34 15.97
N ALA A 12 -15.10 -15.35 16.75
CA ALA A 12 -14.92 -13.94 16.43
C ALA A 12 -13.44 -13.55 16.39
N ALA A 13 -12.64 -14.02 17.34
CA ALA A 13 -11.19 -13.78 17.35
C ALA A 13 -10.50 -14.40 16.11
N MET A 14 -10.85 -15.64 15.75
CA MET A 14 -10.32 -16.28 14.54
C MET A 14 -10.71 -15.54 13.28
N ALA A 15 -11.96 -15.07 13.18
CA ALA A 15 -12.42 -14.26 12.04
C ALA A 15 -11.66 -12.93 11.95
N ALA A 16 -11.44 -12.25 13.08
CA ALA A 16 -10.66 -11.02 13.13
C ALA A 16 -9.19 -11.25 12.69
N ILE A 17 -8.55 -12.32 13.17
CA ILE A 17 -7.18 -12.68 12.78
C ILE A 17 -7.09 -12.99 11.28
N SER A 18 -8.08 -13.66 10.71
CA SER A 18 -8.09 -13.97 9.27
C SER A 18 -8.21 -12.73 8.38
N MET A 19 -8.73 -11.61 8.90
CA MET A 19 -8.81 -10.33 8.18
C MET A 19 -7.51 -9.50 8.25
N LEU A 20 -6.60 -9.79 9.17
CA LEU A 20 -5.34 -9.04 9.33
C LEU A 20 -4.53 -8.90 8.02
N PRO A 21 -4.33 -9.94 7.20
CA PRO A 21 -3.60 -9.79 5.94
C PRO A 21 -4.27 -8.81 4.97
N VAL A 22 -5.60 -8.81 4.91
CA VAL A 22 -6.37 -7.90 4.06
C VAL A 22 -6.21 -6.46 4.55
N ILE A 23 -6.36 -6.23 5.86
CA ILE A 23 -6.17 -4.91 6.48
C ILE A 23 -4.73 -4.43 6.25
N ALA A 24 -3.73 -5.30 6.41
CA ALA A 24 -2.33 -4.96 6.16
C ALA A 24 -2.10 -4.47 4.73
N VAL A 25 -2.75 -5.06 3.75
CA VAL A 25 -2.63 -4.63 2.34
C VAL A 25 -3.34 -3.30 2.10
N ILE A 26 -4.60 -3.13 2.55
CA ILE A 26 -5.45 -1.99 2.16
C ILE A 26 -5.29 -0.74 3.03
N ALA A 27 -4.77 -0.88 4.26
CA ALA A 27 -4.73 0.20 5.25
C ALA A 27 -3.31 0.62 5.67
N THR A 28 -2.28 0.10 5.02
CA THR A 28 -0.89 0.42 5.32
C THR A 28 -0.13 0.93 4.10
N SER A 29 1.12 1.34 4.29
CA SER A 29 2.03 1.74 3.21
C SER A 29 2.39 0.62 2.22
N PHE A 30 2.00 -0.64 2.49
CA PHE A 30 2.32 -1.79 1.65
C PHE A 30 1.84 -1.63 0.21
N THR A 31 0.63 -1.10 0.01
CA THR A 31 0.05 -0.94 -1.34
C THR A 31 0.93 -0.07 -2.23
N LYS A 32 1.28 1.14 -1.81
CA LYS A 32 2.14 2.04 -2.60
C LYS A 32 3.51 1.41 -2.86
N ILE A 33 4.16 0.91 -1.82
CA ILE A 33 5.50 0.34 -1.93
C ILE A 33 5.51 -0.85 -2.89
N SER A 34 4.59 -1.79 -2.75
CA SER A 34 4.53 -2.99 -3.61
C SER A 34 4.25 -2.64 -5.08
N VAL A 35 3.32 -1.72 -5.34
CA VAL A 35 2.98 -1.29 -6.71
C VAL A 35 4.17 -0.60 -7.38
N VAL A 36 4.84 0.32 -6.70
CA VAL A 36 6.03 1.00 -7.25
C VAL A 36 7.14 0.00 -7.55
N LEU A 37 7.43 -0.93 -6.63
CA LEU A 37 8.46 -1.96 -6.85
C LEU A 37 8.13 -2.85 -8.04
N LEU A 38 6.86 -3.22 -8.25
CA LEU A 38 6.42 -3.99 -9.41
C LEU A 38 6.57 -3.20 -10.72
N ILE A 39 6.23 -1.91 -10.73
CA ILE A 39 6.40 -1.04 -11.89
C ILE A 39 7.89 -0.92 -12.26
N VAL A 40 8.75 -0.66 -11.28
CA VAL A 40 10.21 -0.52 -11.49
C VAL A 40 10.82 -1.82 -12.01
N ARG A 41 10.46 -2.96 -11.44
CA ARG A 41 10.90 -4.27 -11.96
C ARG A 41 10.52 -4.45 -13.44
N ASN A 42 9.29 -4.11 -13.80
CA ASN A 42 8.82 -4.18 -15.19
C ASN A 42 9.54 -3.19 -16.10
N ALA A 43 9.86 -1.99 -15.60
CA ALA A 43 10.58 -0.94 -16.33
C ALA A 43 11.99 -1.39 -16.76
N ILE A 44 12.71 -2.07 -15.87
CA ILE A 44 14.06 -2.60 -16.14
C ILE A 44 14.04 -3.69 -17.22
N GLY A 45 12.88 -4.32 -17.48
CA GLY A 45 12.73 -5.33 -18.53
C GLY A 45 13.19 -6.73 -18.13
N ILE A 46 13.46 -6.97 -16.86
CA ILE A 46 13.82 -8.29 -16.35
C ILE A 46 12.53 -9.02 -15.98
N GLN A 47 12.02 -9.82 -16.90
CA GLN A 47 10.83 -10.63 -16.64
C GLN A 47 11.13 -11.64 -15.52
N GLN A 48 10.34 -11.58 -14.43
CA GLN A 48 10.37 -12.51 -13.28
C GLN A 48 11.58 -12.43 -12.34
N THR A 49 12.52 -11.52 -12.54
CA THR A 49 13.66 -11.32 -11.62
C THR A 49 13.68 -9.86 -11.10
N PRO A 50 13.65 -9.60 -9.79
CA PRO A 50 13.47 -10.56 -8.68
C PRO A 50 12.06 -11.20 -8.66
N PRO A 51 11.91 -12.43 -8.10
CA PRO A 51 10.61 -13.09 -7.99
C PRO A 51 9.60 -12.24 -7.21
N ASN A 52 8.29 -12.40 -7.51
CA ASN A 52 7.22 -11.66 -6.82
C ASN A 52 7.33 -11.78 -5.29
N LEU A 53 7.66 -12.97 -4.80
CA LEU A 53 7.82 -13.23 -3.38
C LEU A 53 8.87 -12.30 -2.75
N LEU A 54 10.01 -12.09 -3.41
CA LEU A 54 11.06 -11.19 -2.90
C LEU A 54 10.62 -9.73 -2.93
N VAL A 55 9.93 -9.30 -4.01
CA VAL A 55 9.38 -7.94 -4.12
C VAL A 55 8.38 -7.67 -2.99
N PHE A 56 7.47 -8.60 -2.73
CA PHE A 56 6.51 -8.47 -1.63
C PHE A 56 7.17 -8.55 -0.26
N ALA A 57 8.21 -9.39 -0.09
CA ALA A 57 8.97 -9.43 1.15
C ALA A 57 9.64 -8.08 1.47
N ILE A 58 10.26 -7.44 0.46
CA ILE A 58 10.80 -6.08 0.60
C ILE A 58 9.70 -5.09 0.96
N ALA A 59 8.56 -5.14 0.26
CA ALA A 59 7.43 -4.26 0.54
C ALA A 59 6.89 -4.43 1.97
N ILE A 60 6.81 -5.67 2.48
CA ILE A 60 6.39 -5.95 3.86
C ILE A 60 7.39 -5.36 4.86
N VAL A 61 8.69 -5.58 4.67
CA VAL A 61 9.73 -5.07 5.58
C VAL A 61 9.72 -3.54 5.62
N LEU A 62 9.66 -2.88 4.47
CA LEU A 62 9.59 -1.42 4.41
C LEU A 62 8.27 -0.88 4.99
N SER A 63 7.16 -1.56 4.70
CA SER A 63 5.86 -1.18 5.27
C SER A 63 5.87 -1.33 6.79
N ALA A 64 6.42 -2.40 7.34
CA ALA A 64 6.58 -2.57 8.77
C ALA A 64 7.44 -1.47 9.40
N PHE A 65 8.50 -1.04 8.72
CA PHE A 65 9.34 0.08 9.15
C PHE A 65 8.55 1.40 9.18
N VAL A 66 7.83 1.73 8.11
CA VAL A 66 6.99 2.94 8.02
C VAL A 66 5.87 2.92 9.05
N MET A 67 5.23 1.77 9.26
CA MET A 67 4.10 1.60 10.16
C MET A 67 4.52 1.42 11.64
N ASN A 68 5.82 1.34 11.94
CA ASN A 68 6.30 1.09 13.31
C ASN A 68 5.72 2.05 14.36
N PRO A 69 5.66 3.39 14.15
CA PRO A 69 5.05 4.30 15.12
C PRO A 69 3.55 4.04 15.31
N VAL A 70 2.82 3.71 14.24
CA VAL A 70 1.40 3.37 14.30
C VAL A 70 1.20 2.09 15.12
N LEU A 71 2.00 1.05 14.86
CA LEU A 71 1.95 -0.22 15.58
C LEU A 71 2.29 -0.07 17.07
N GLN A 72 3.31 0.73 17.40
CA GLN A 72 3.68 1.00 18.80
C GLN A 72 2.54 1.71 19.53
N ASN A 73 1.93 2.74 18.94
CA ASN A 73 0.82 3.46 19.56
C ASN A 73 -0.41 2.54 19.73
N SER A 74 -0.74 1.73 18.72
CA SER A 74 -1.83 0.75 18.83
C SER A 74 -1.56 -0.27 19.92
N TRP A 75 -0.31 -0.74 20.06
CA TRP A 75 0.09 -1.67 21.11
C TRP A 75 -0.06 -1.08 22.51
N GLN A 76 0.36 0.18 22.71
CA GLN A 76 0.19 0.89 23.98
C GLN A 76 -1.30 1.06 24.34
N LEU A 77 -2.13 1.40 23.36
CA LEU A 77 -3.59 1.50 23.56
C LEU A 77 -4.22 0.15 23.90
N LEU A 78 -3.77 -0.93 23.28
CA LEU A 78 -4.21 -2.28 23.61
C LEU A 78 -3.90 -2.65 25.06
N LEU A 79 -2.69 -2.37 25.53
CA LEU A 79 -2.29 -2.63 26.92
C LEU A 79 -3.10 -1.77 27.92
N ALA A 80 -3.32 -0.50 27.60
CA ALA A 80 -4.08 0.43 28.45
C ALA A 80 -5.56 0.04 28.60
N HIS A 81 -6.14 -0.59 27.58
CA HIS A 81 -7.56 -0.99 27.55
C HIS A 81 -7.78 -2.49 27.65
N SER A 82 -6.77 -3.25 28.08
CA SER A 82 -6.86 -4.72 28.17
C SER A 82 -7.98 -5.22 29.09
N GLY A 83 -8.41 -4.42 30.07
CA GLY A 83 -9.56 -4.71 30.93
C GLY A 83 -10.94 -4.56 30.27
N ASP A 84 -11.03 -3.80 29.17
CA ASP A 84 -12.31 -3.52 28.50
C ASP A 84 -12.80 -4.71 27.66
N PHE A 85 -11.92 -5.66 27.34
CA PHE A 85 -12.22 -6.82 26.48
C PHE A 85 -13.07 -7.92 27.17
N GLY A 86 -13.52 -7.71 28.39
CA GLY A 86 -14.35 -8.69 29.13
C GLY A 86 -15.81 -8.80 28.67
N THR A 87 -16.30 -7.83 27.91
CA THR A 87 -17.69 -7.78 27.37
C THR A 87 -17.67 -7.55 25.86
N VAL A 88 -18.73 -7.97 25.16
CA VAL A 88 -18.85 -7.80 23.70
C VAL A 88 -18.84 -6.31 23.31
N SER A 89 -19.50 -5.44 24.07
CA SER A 89 -19.49 -3.98 23.86
C SER A 89 -18.11 -3.39 24.14
N GLY A 90 -17.45 -3.80 25.21
CA GLY A 90 -16.10 -3.37 25.55
C GLY A 90 -15.06 -3.82 24.53
N MET A 91 -15.23 -5.02 23.93
CA MET A 91 -14.38 -5.47 22.81
C MET A 91 -14.51 -4.54 21.60
N ALA A 92 -15.74 -4.15 21.22
CA ALA A 92 -15.96 -3.26 20.08
C ALA A 92 -15.32 -1.87 20.33
N ASP A 93 -15.57 -1.27 21.49
CA ASP A 93 -14.98 0.03 21.86
C ASP A 93 -13.47 -0.02 21.99
N GLY A 94 -12.93 -1.09 22.57
CA GLY A 94 -11.50 -1.33 22.67
C GLY A 94 -10.83 -1.46 21.31
N MET A 95 -11.42 -2.20 20.38
CA MET A 95 -10.91 -2.34 19.00
C MET A 95 -10.91 -1.00 18.25
N ILE A 96 -11.95 -0.17 18.41
CA ILE A 96 -12.03 1.16 17.80
C ILE A 96 -10.89 2.04 18.33
N LYS A 97 -10.63 2.04 19.64
CA LYS A 97 -9.54 2.82 20.26
C LYS A 97 -8.16 2.34 19.79
N VAL A 98 -7.95 1.02 19.73
CA VAL A 98 -6.67 0.42 19.26
C VAL A 98 -6.44 0.69 17.77
N ALA A 99 -7.50 0.81 16.98
CA ALA A 99 -7.41 1.13 15.55
C ALA A 99 -7.25 2.65 15.27
N ALA A 100 -7.40 3.53 16.27
CA ALA A 100 -7.33 4.97 16.06
C ALA A 100 -6.00 5.43 15.40
N PRO A 101 -4.80 4.97 15.80
CA PRO A 101 -3.55 5.38 15.14
C PRO A 101 -3.49 4.97 13.65
N LEU A 102 -4.10 3.85 13.30
CA LEU A 102 -4.21 3.41 11.90
C LEU A 102 -5.16 4.32 11.12
N LYS A 103 -6.30 4.70 11.73
CA LYS A 103 -7.23 5.66 11.15
C LYS A 103 -6.56 7.02 10.91
N ASP A 104 -5.80 7.52 11.87
CA ASP A 104 -5.06 8.78 11.75
C ASP A 104 -4.01 8.73 10.63
N PHE A 105 -3.29 7.60 10.50
CA PHE A 105 -2.37 7.36 9.40
C PHE A 105 -3.11 7.41 8.04
N MET A 106 -4.22 6.69 7.90
CA MET A 106 -5.00 6.71 6.66
C MET A 106 -5.54 8.11 6.35
N LEU A 107 -5.99 8.85 7.37
CA LEU A 107 -6.48 10.22 7.21
C LEU A 107 -5.38 11.16 6.71
N LYS A 108 -4.18 11.06 7.28
CA LYS A 108 -3.02 11.86 6.90
C LYS A 108 -2.62 11.65 5.44
N PHE A 109 -2.67 10.40 4.96
CA PHE A 109 -2.20 10.04 3.62
C PHE A 109 -3.33 9.87 2.58
N SER A 110 -4.59 10.09 2.93
CA SER A 110 -5.68 10.16 1.97
C SER A 110 -5.84 11.58 1.42
N ASP A 111 -6.14 11.68 0.13
CA ASP A 111 -6.42 12.95 -0.53
C ASP A 111 -7.79 13.49 -0.11
N ALA A 112 -7.88 14.81 0.13
CA ALA A 112 -9.12 15.46 0.55
C ALA A 112 -10.19 15.39 -0.54
N GLU A 113 -9.84 15.62 -1.80
CA GLU A 113 -10.78 15.55 -2.92
C GLU A 113 -11.37 14.15 -3.09
N VAL A 114 -10.52 13.12 -2.91
CA VAL A 114 -10.96 11.72 -2.98
C VAL A 114 -11.91 11.40 -1.83
N ARG A 115 -11.62 11.89 -0.61
CA ARG A 115 -12.54 11.72 0.53
C ARG A 115 -13.88 12.38 0.28
N ASP A 116 -13.87 13.62 -0.21
CA ASP A 116 -15.11 14.38 -0.53
C ASP A 116 -15.93 13.68 -1.60
N PHE A 117 -15.27 13.11 -2.60
CA PHE A 117 -15.94 12.29 -3.60
C PHE A 117 -16.68 11.10 -2.96
N PHE A 118 -16.03 10.34 -2.06
CA PHE A 118 -16.67 9.19 -1.41
C PHE A 118 -17.76 9.59 -0.43
N VAL A 119 -17.67 10.75 0.24
CA VAL A 119 -18.77 11.31 1.05
C VAL A 119 -19.98 11.60 0.16
N GLN A 120 -19.80 12.30 -0.96
CA GLN A 120 -20.88 12.61 -1.89
C GLN A 120 -21.47 11.35 -2.54
N ALA A 121 -20.62 10.39 -2.91
CA ALA A 121 -21.04 9.10 -3.46
C ALA A 121 -21.90 8.32 -2.45
N SER A 122 -21.49 8.31 -1.18
CA SER A 122 -22.23 7.63 -0.13
C SER A 122 -23.66 8.20 0.04
N GLN A 123 -23.81 9.52 -0.03
CA GLN A 123 -25.13 10.18 0.04
C GLN A 123 -26.06 9.77 -1.12
N LYS A 124 -25.48 9.56 -2.32
CA LYS A 124 -26.24 9.13 -3.49
C LYS A 124 -26.57 7.64 -3.47
N ILE A 125 -25.62 6.80 -3.08
CA ILE A 125 -25.75 5.34 -3.12
C ILE A 125 -26.62 4.85 -1.96
N TRP A 126 -26.51 5.50 -0.79
CA TRP A 126 -27.23 5.11 0.43
C TRP A 126 -28.40 6.04 0.75
N ALA A 127 -28.98 6.68 -0.26
CA ALA A 127 -30.06 7.63 -0.11
C ALA A 127 -31.29 7.07 0.68
N ASN A 128 -31.47 5.74 0.69
CA ASN A 128 -32.52 5.04 1.42
C ASN A 128 -32.10 4.48 2.78
N ALA A 129 -30.84 4.67 3.19
CA ALA A 129 -30.35 4.27 4.52
C ALA A 129 -30.73 5.35 5.56
N PRO A 130 -30.94 4.99 6.84
CA PRO A 130 -31.23 5.98 7.88
C PRO A 130 -30.11 7.02 7.93
N ALA A 131 -30.51 8.29 7.67
CA ALA A 131 -29.64 9.41 7.38
C ALA A 131 -28.88 9.90 8.61
N THR A 132 -27.74 9.28 8.92
CA THR A 132 -26.69 9.98 9.65
C THR A 132 -25.69 10.55 8.64
N PRO A 133 -25.36 11.86 8.69
CA PRO A 133 -24.33 12.42 7.82
C PRO A 133 -23.05 11.65 8.02
N ILE A 134 -22.50 11.05 6.94
CA ILE A 134 -21.26 10.30 7.02
C ILE A 134 -20.11 11.30 7.00
N ALA A 135 -19.37 11.35 8.08
CA ALA A 135 -18.19 12.19 8.21
C ALA A 135 -17.06 11.69 7.31
N SER A 136 -16.22 12.59 6.83
CA SER A 136 -15.07 12.27 5.94
C SER A 136 -14.02 11.38 6.61
N ASP A 137 -14.04 11.29 7.93
CA ASP A 137 -13.15 10.44 8.75
C ASP A 137 -13.77 9.06 9.07
N ASN A 138 -14.99 8.79 8.58
CA ASN A 138 -15.63 7.49 8.73
C ASN A 138 -14.81 6.42 7.98
N ILE A 139 -14.56 5.28 8.61
CA ILE A 139 -13.72 4.20 8.06
C ILE A 139 -14.23 3.71 6.69
N THR A 140 -15.53 3.74 6.47
CA THR A 140 -16.18 3.32 5.21
C THR A 140 -15.84 4.25 4.04
N VAL A 141 -15.65 5.54 4.33
CA VAL A 141 -15.19 6.56 3.36
C VAL A 141 -13.67 6.59 3.30
N LEU A 142 -13.03 6.53 4.45
CA LEU A 142 -11.59 6.70 4.57
C LEU A 142 -10.80 5.58 3.92
N THR A 143 -11.25 4.32 4.07
CA THR A 143 -10.53 3.16 3.52
C THR A 143 -10.41 3.21 1.98
N PRO A 144 -11.50 3.36 1.22
CA PRO A 144 -11.38 3.48 -0.24
C PRO A 144 -10.65 4.76 -0.66
N SER A 145 -10.84 5.88 0.07
CA SER A 145 -10.14 7.13 -0.24
C SER A 145 -8.62 6.98 -0.08
N PHE A 146 -8.17 6.38 1.01
CA PHE A 146 -6.77 6.10 1.25
C PHE A 146 -6.19 5.19 0.16
N LEU A 147 -6.88 4.09 -0.16
CA LEU A 147 -6.41 3.13 -1.16
C LEU A 147 -6.28 3.78 -2.54
N VAL A 148 -7.25 4.56 -2.97
CA VAL A 148 -7.20 5.29 -4.25
C VAL A 148 -6.06 6.30 -4.24
N SER A 149 -5.89 7.08 -3.16
CA SER A 149 -4.81 8.06 -3.03
C SER A 149 -3.43 7.41 -3.08
N GLU A 150 -3.23 6.31 -2.36
CA GLU A 150 -1.96 5.58 -2.36
C GLU A 150 -1.66 4.91 -3.71
N LEU A 151 -2.69 4.37 -4.40
CA LEU A 151 -2.53 3.86 -5.77
C LEU A 151 -2.17 4.97 -6.75
N THR A 152 -2.84 6.11 -6.72
CA THR A 152 -2.53 7.26 -7.59
C THR A 152 -1.09 7.69 -7.41
N ARG A 153 -0.63 7.90 -6.16
CA ARG A 153 0.77 8.25 -5.88
C ARG A 153 1.76 7.16 -6.29
N ALA A 154 1.38 5.89 -6.14
CA ALA A 154 2.22 4.78 -6.59
C ALA A 154 2.42 4.80 -8.11
N PHE A 155 1.36 5.04 -8.87
CA PHE A 155 1.44 5.16 -10.32
C PHE A 155 2.20 6.41 -10.77
N GLU A 156 2.03 7.55 -10.10
CA GLU A 156 2.80 8.77 -10.36
C GLU A 156 4.31 8.54 -10.19
N ILE A 157 4.72 8.00 -9.03
CA ILE A 157 6.11 7.68 -8.74
C ILE A 157 6.63 6.64 -9.73
N GLY A 158 5.86 5.57 -9.93
CA GLY A 158 6.23 4.48 -10.83
C GLY A 158 6.40 4.95 -12.28
N PHE A 159 5.52 5.82 -12.76
CA PHE A 159 5.58 6.39 -14.10
C PHE A 159 6.83 7.26 -14.29
N LEU A 160 7.11 8.16 -13.33
CA LEU A 160 8.30 9.01 -13.40
C LEU A 160 9.60 8.18 -13.46
N ILE A 161 9.66 7.10 -12.69
CA ILE A 161 10.82 6.19 -12.71
C ILE A 161 10.86 5.36 -14.00
N TYR A 162 9.71 5.05 -14.60
CA TYR A 162 9.61 4.28 -15.84
C TYR A 162 10.15 5.07 -17.05
N LEU A 163 9.99 6.40 -17.08
CA LEU A 163 10.34 7.24 -18.23
C LEU A 163 11.77 7.06 -18.76
N PRO A 164 12.84 7.09 -17.93
CA PRO A 164 14.20 6.91 -18.45
C PRO A 164 14.41 5.54 -19.09
N PHE A 165 13.78 4.49 -18.59
CA PHE A 165 13.85 3.15 -19.17
C PHE A 165 13.13 3.06 -20.51
N LEU A 166 12.00 3.76 -20.64
CA LEU A 166 11.26 3.88 -21.90
C LEU A 166 12.09 4.61 -22.97
N MET A 167 12.79 5.66 -22.57
CA MET A 167 13.68 6.41 -23.50
C MET A 167 14.82 5.53 -24.02
N ILE A 168 15.36 4.62 -23.19
CA ILE A 168 16.36 3.63 -23.65
C ILE A 168 15.75 2.69 -24.70
N ASP A 169 14.53 2.19 -24.48
CA ASP A 169 13.86 1.32 -25.45
C ASP A 169 13.68 2.02 -26.80
N PHE A 170 13.22 3.27 -26.80
CA PHE A 170 13.06 4.05 -28.02
C PHE A 170 14.39 4.32 -28.72
N ALA A 171 15.42 4.71 -27.98
CA ALA A 171 16.73 4.95 -28.55
C ALA A 171 17.33 3.70 -29.21
N VAL A 172 17.30 2.58 -28.51
CA VAL A 172 17.77 1.30 -29.04
C VAL A 172 16.97 0.88 -30.27
N SER A 173 15.64 0.98 -30.22
CA SER A 173 14.78 0.66 -31.37
C SER A 173 15.12 1.52 -32.60
N ALA A 174 15.30 2.82 -32.43
CA ALA A 174 15.65 3.72 -33.50
C ALA A 174 17.03 3.41 -34.13
N ILE A 175 18.02 3.08 -33.30
CA ILE A 175 19.36 2.67 -33.76
C ILE A 175 19.29 1.35 -34.56
N LEU A 176 18.58 0.34 -34.08
CA LEU A 176 18.44 -0.94 -34.78
C LEU A 176 17.76 -0.79 -36.13
N VAL A 177 16.71 0.03 -36.22
CA VAL A 177 16.04 0.35 -37.48
C VAL A 177 16.99 1.07 -38.43
N ALA A 178 17.76 2.07 -37.95
CA ALA A 178 18.73 2.80 -38.78
C ALA A 178 19.85 1.91 -39.33
N LEU A 179 20.23 0.88 -38.58
CA LEU A 179 21.22 -0.11 -39.01
C LEU A 179 20.64 -1.21 -39.90
N GLY A 180 19.34 -1.17 -40.20
CA GLY A 180 18.66 -2.21 -40.98
C GLY A 180 18.42 -3.53 -40.25
N MET A 181 18.64 -3.57 -38.93
CA MET A 181 18.53 -4.78 -38.10
C MET A 181 17.08 -5.02 -37.62
N GLN A 182 16.13 -5.02 -38.54
CA GLN A 182 14.69 -5.12 -38.22
C GLN A 182 14.27 -6.48 -37.63
N MET A 183 15.06 -7.52 -37.82
CA MET A 183 14.79 -8.86 -37.27
C MET A 183 15.25 -9.04 -35.83
N MET A 184 16.04 -8.11 -35.29
CA MET A 184 16.53 -8.18 -33.92
C MET A 184 15.52 -7.52 -32.95
N SER A 185 15.17 -8.26 -31.88
CA SER A 185 14.31 -7.69 -30.81
C SER A 185 15.07 -6.59 -30.06
N PRO A 186 14.55 -5.35 -29.98
CA PRO A 186 15.17 -4.27 -29.24
C PRO A 186 15.42 -4.60 -27.76
N THR A 187 14.59 -5.43 -27.16
CA THR A 187 14.71 -5.80 -25.73
C THR A 187 16.00 -6.56 -25.41
N VAL A 188 16.57 -7.31 -26.36
CA VAL A 188 17.83 -8.02 -26.17
C VAL A 188 18.98 -7.06 -25.92
N VAL A 189 18.95 -5.88 -26.55
CA VAL A 189 19.99 -4.84 -26.42
C VAL A 189 19.63 -3.86 -25.32
N SER A 190 18.37 -3.46 -25.18
CA SER A 190 17.96 -2.44 -24.20
C SER A 190 18.01 -2.96 -22.76
N THR A 191 17.71 -4.23 -22.51
CA THR A 191 17.68 -4.77 -21.14
C THR A 191 19.04 -4.66 -20.43
N PRO A 192 20.20 -5.07 -21.03
CA PRO A 192 21.51 -4.85 -20.42
C PRO A 192 21.81 -3.36 -20.14
N LEU A 193 21.43 -2.47 -21.04
CA LEU A 193 21.65 -1.02 -20.87
C LEU A 193 20.81 -0.46 -19.72
N LYS A 194 19.57 -0.89 -19.58
CA LYS A 194 18.68 -0.52 -18.46
C LYS A 194 19.26 -0.99 -17.12
N LEU A 195 19.75 -2.21 -17.07
CA LEU A 195 20.43 -2.75 -15.89
C LEU A 195 21.68 -1.93 -15.52
N LEU A 196 22.54 -1.66 -16.52
CA LEU A 196 23.72 -0.84 -16.31
C LEU A 196 23.35 0.54 -15.75
N LEU A 197 22.36 1.23 -16.35
CA LEU A 197 21.88 2.50 -15.85
C LEU A 197 21.39 2.38 -14.40
N PHE A 198 20.53 1.41 -14.11
CA PHE A 198 19.95 1.25 -12.79
C PHE A 198 20.98 0.98 -11.70
N VAL A 199 21.99 0.16 -12.00
CA VAL A 199 23.10 -0.13 -11.08
C VAL A 199 24.00 1.11 -10.92
N SER A 200 24.30 1.82 -12.02
CA SER A 200 25.19 3.00 -11.99
C SER A 200 24.66 4.16 -11.14
N ILE A 201 23.34 4.28 -11.02
CA ILE A 201 22.70 5.33 -10.21
C ILE A 201 22.34 4.88 -8.79
N ASP A 202 22.81 3.70 -8.35
CA ASP A 202 22.39 3.11 -7.07
C ASP A 202 20.87 2.94 -6.97
N GLY A 203 20.22 2.48 -8.05
CA GLY A 203 18.79 2.52 -8.24
C GLY A 203 17.98 1.91 -7.10
N TRP A 204 18.35 0.73 -6.59
CA TRP A 204 17.65 0.10 -5.46
C TRP A 204 17.66 0.97 -4.21
N ARG A 205 18.84 1.49 -3.84
CA ARG A 205 18.99 2.31 -2.64
C ARG A 205 18.14 3.56 -2.73
N ARG A 206 18.28 4.34 -3.81
CA ARG A 206 17.52 5.58 -4.01
C ARG A 206 16.01 5.36 -4.06
N LEU A 207 15.59 4.26 -4.69
CA LEU A 207 14.18 3.89 -4.77
C LEU A 207 13.60 3.59 -3.37
N LEU A 208 14.28 2.75 -2.59
CA LEU A 208 13.79 2.34 -1.27
C LEU A 208 13.83 3.51 -0.28
N GLU A 209 14.91 4.33 -0.29
CA GLU A 209 15.00 5.56 0.49
C GLU A 209 13.87 6.54 0.14
N GLY A 210 13.64 6.78 -1.16
CA GLY A 210 12.57 7.67 -1.63
C GLY A 210 11.17 7.20 -1.23
N LEU A 211 10.91 5.89 -1.31
CA LEU A 211 9.64 5.31 -0.89
C LEU A 211 9.38 5.48 0.61
N VAL A 212 10.39 5.25 1.44
CA VAL A 212 10.28 5.44 2.90
C VAL A 212 10.08 6.92 3.23
N LEU A 213 10.89 7.80 2.64
CA LEU A 213 10.82 9.25 2.87
C LEU A 213 9.51 9.87 2.36
N SER A 214 8.81 9.25 1.43
CA SER A 214 7.49 9.71 0.99
C SER A 214 6.42 9.68 2.09
N TYR A 215 6.70 9.03 3.22
CA TYR A 215 5.87 8.99 4.42
C TYR A 215 6.40 9.88 5.58
N ALA A 216 7.52 10.57 5.37
CA ALA A 216 8.10 11.46 6.39
C ALA A 216 7.47 12.86 6.47
N GLN A 217 6.48 13.14 5.62
CA GLN A 217 5.77 14.44 5.53
C GLN A 217 4.70 14.59 6.60
#